data_6be8f62efddc796ef41b6840a21c7cb0
#
_entry.id   6be8f62efddc796ef41b6840a21c7cb0
#
_cell.length_a   1.000
_cell.length_b   1.000
_cell.length_c   1.000
_cell.angle_alpha   90.00
_cell.angle_beta   90.00
_cell.angle_gamma   90.00
#
_symmetry.space_group_name_H-M   'P 1'
#
loop_
_entity.id
_entity.type
_entity.pdbx_description
1 polymer ?
#
loop_
_entity_poly.entity_id
_entity_poly.type
_entity_poly.pdbx_seq_one_letter_code
_entity_poly.pdbx_strand_id
1 'polypeptide(L)'
;MSENEHIHFLSVLCLANDKLRGDSQVCLDDLDQQSSKILLSTASAHHVVVRAFVRHDSSAFMGRFVGLATAERARALRAVDRLDEICRVLEENECRVCVIKSLDHWPDFGTDLDLLTCSSEKKVTAIMTESFGASIEHSHGPIEWPKSRTSVSLGSPS
;
A
#
# COMPACT_ATOMS: atom_id res chain seq x y z
N MET A 1 26.65 -2.20 1.44
CA MET A 1 25.91 -1.02 0.90
C MET A 1 25.46 -0.12 2.03
N SER A 2 25.60 1.20 1.89
CA SER A 2 25.04 2.19 2.82
C SER A 2 23.51 2.33 2.62
N GLU A 3 22.81 2.97 3.56
CA GLU A 3 21.37 3.23 3.43
C GLU A 3 21.04 4.04 2.17
N ASN A 4 21.84 5.05 1.84
CA ASN A 4 21.66 5.85 0.63
C ASN A 4 21.84 5.03 -0.66
N GLU A 5 22.74 4.06 -0.67
CA GLU A 5 22.91 3.15 -1.81
C GLU A 5 21.70 2.24 -1.99
N HIS A 6 21.08 1.75 -0.90
CA HIS A 6 19.86 0.97 -0.98
C HIS A 6 18.67 1.79 -1.52
N ILE A 7 18.52 3.04 -1.07
CA ILE A 7 17.47 3.95 -1.57
C ILE A 7 17.69 4.26 -3.05
N HIS A 8 18.91 4.57 -3.44
CA HIS A 8 19.23 4.82 -4.85
C HIS A 8 18.92 3.59 -5.71
N PHE A 9 19.29 2.41 -5.25
CA PHE A 9 19.06 1.16 -5.94
C PHE A 9 17.56 0.86 -6.11
N LEU A 10 16.77 1.05 -5.06
CA LEU A 10 15.31 0.95 -5.13
C LEU A 10 14.70 1.95 -6.12
N SER A 11 15.20 3.18 -6.14
CA SER A 11 14.75 4.19 -7.09
C SER A 11 14.98 3.75 -8.55
N VAL A 12 16.13 3.14 -8.82
CA VAL A 12 16.43 2.58 -10.15
C VAL A 12 15.47 1.44 -10.49
N LEU A 13 15.22 0.52 -9.55
CA LEU A 13 14.27 -0.59 -9.76
C LEU A 13 12.84 -0.11 -10.02
N CYS A 14 12.40 0.94 -9.33
CA CYS A 14 11.04 1.46 -9.44
C CYS A 14 10.82 2.34 -10.68
N LEU A 15 11.83 3.12 -11.09
CA LEU A 15 11.66 4.21 -12.05
C LEU A 15 12.39 3.98 -13.37
N ALA A 16 13.40 3.11 -13.40
CA ALA A 16 14.22 2.90 -14.59
C ALA A 16 13.44 2.23 -15.73
N ASN A 17 13.83 2.57 -16.95
CA ASN A 17 13.41 1.83 -18.13
C ASN A 17 14.05 0.42 -18.15
N ASP A 18 13.57 -0.45 -19.02
CA ASP A 18 13.98 -1.86 -19.06
C ASP A 18 15.49 -2.07 -19.23
N LYS A 19 16.18 -1.15 -19.90
CA LYS A 19 17.64 -1.22 -20.09
C LYS A 19 18.40 -0.97 -18.77
N LEU A 20 18.05 0.09 -18.05
CA LEU A 20 18.66 0.39 -16.75
C LEU A 20 18.28 -0.66 -15.69
N ARG A 21 17.10 -1.27 -15.81
CA ARG A 21 16.70 -2.40 -14.97
C ARG A 21 17.55 -3.64 -15.23
N GLY A 22 17.87 -3.94 -16.48
CA GLY A 22 18.72 -5.08 -16.82
C GLY A 22 20.08 -5.01 -16.13
N ASP A 23 20.72 -3.84 -16.13
CA ASP A 23 21.98 -3.61 -15.43
C ASP A 23 21.82 -3.75 -13.89
N SER A 24 20.71 -3.29 -13.34
CA SER A 24 20.39 -3.41 -11.90
C SER A 24 20.07 -4.85 -11.50
N GLN A 25 19.52 -5.66 -12.40
CA GLN A 25 19.24 -7.07 -12.18
C GLN A 25 20.54 -7.86 -11.90
N VAL A 26 21.59 -7.61 -12.66
CA VAL A 26 22.90 -8.24 -12.41
C VAL A 26 23.41 -7.90 -11.01
N CYS A 27 23.24 -6.65 -10.57
CA CYS A 27 23.64 -6.24 -9.22
C CYS A 27 22.78 -6.90 -8.12
N LEU A 28 21.52 -7.22 -8.39
CA LEU A 28 20.63 -7.91 -7.44
C LEU A 28 21.07 -9.35 -7.14
N ASP A 29 21.54 -10.05 -8.17
CA ASP A 29 21.99 -11.45 -8.04
C ASP A 29 23.25 -11.58 -7.17
N ASP A 30 24.06 -10.54 -7.14
CA ASP A 30 25.31 -10.46 -6.38
C ASP A 30 25.11 -10.03 -4.92
N LEU A 31 23.89 -9.65 -4.52
CA LEU A 31 23.63 -9.21 -3.15
C LEU A 31 23.74 -10.37 -2.15
N ASP A 32 24.52 -10.14 -1.11
CA ASP A 32 24.54 -11.04 0.04
C ASP A 32 23.21 -11.04 0.81
N GLN A 33 23.06 -12.01 1.71
CA GLN A 33 21.82 -12.18 2.48
C GLN A 33 21.47 -10.96 3.35
N GLN A 34 22.47 -10.27 3.88
CA GLN A 34 22.26 -9.11 4.75
C GLN A 34 21.80 -7.91 3.94
N SER A 35 22.48 -7.61 2.85
CA SER A 35 22.10 -6.53 1.91
C SER A 35 20.72 -6.75 1.32
N SER A 36 20.38 -8.00 1.00
CA SER A 36 19.04 -8.40 0.56
C SER A 36 17.96 -8.09 1.58
N LYS A 37 18.18 -8.40 2.87
CA LYS A 37 17.24 -8.09 3.96
C LYS A 37 17.04 -6.59 4.14
N ILE A 38 18.13 -5.81 4.08
CA ILE A 38 18.07 -4.35 4.21
C ILE A 38 17.29 -3.77 3.03
N LEU A 39 17.58 -4.17 1.80
CA LEU A 39 16.87 -3.71 0.62
C LEU A 39 15.37 -3.98 0.73
N LEU A 40 15.01 -5.17 1.21
CA LEU A 40 13.63 -5.56 1.39
C LEU A 40 12.92 -4.73 2.48
N SER A 41 13.57 -4.55 3.63
CA SER A 41 13.02 -3.72 4.71
C SER A 41 12.83 -2.28 4.27
N THR A 42 13.77 -1.75 3.47
CA THR A 42 13.67 -0.40 2.90
C THR A 42 12.52 -0.31 1.90
N ALA A 43 12.39 -1.28 0.99
CA ALA A 43 11.28 -1.33 0.03
C ALA A 43 9.92 -1.42 0.74
N SER A 44 9.83 -2.19 1.82
CA SER A 44 8.62 -2.31 2.64
C SER A 44 8.29 -0.99 3.35
N ALA A 45 9.28 -0.35 3.96
CA ALA A 45 9.11 0.94 4.66
C ALA A 45 8.65 2.07 3.71
N HIS A 46 9.04 2.00 2.44
CA HIS A 46 8.64 2.97 1.41
C HIS A 46 7.45 2.53 0.56
N HIS A 47 6.81 1.41 0.88
CA HIS A 47 5.65 0.87 0.14
C HIS A 47 5.92 0.73 -1.37
N VAL A 48 7.06 0.14 -1.75
CA VAL A 48 7.44 -0.06 -3.16
C VAL A 48 7.82 -1.51 -3.49
N VAL A 49 7.46 -2.47 -2.65
CA VAL A 49 7.81 -3.89 -2.81
C VAL A 49 7.31 -4.46 -4.14
N VAL A 50 6.05 -4.23 -4.47
CA VAL A 50 5.44 -4.77 -5.69
C VAL A 50 6.08 -4.12 -6.92
N ARG A 51 6.22 -2.81 -6.91
CA ARG A 51 6.81 -2.04 -8.01
C ARG A 51 8.27 -2.40 -8.25
N ALA A 52 9.04 -2.57 -7.18
CA ALA A 52 10.45 -2.90 -7.26
C ALA A 52 10.70 -4.34 -7.74
N PHE A 53 9.88 -5.31 -7.29
CA PHE A 53 10.24 -6.72 -7.42
C PHE A 53 9.32 -7.55 -8.33
N VAL A 54 8.06 -7.19 -8.58
CA VAL A 54 7.12 -8.03 -9.38
C VAL A 54 7.47 -8.10 -10.87
N ARG A 55 8.20 -7.14 -11.39
CA ARG A 55 8.51 -7.07 -12.83
C ARG A 55 9.81 -7.77 -13.25
N HIS A 56 10.50 -8.41 -12.33
CA HIS A 56 11.79 -9.05 -12.62
C HIS A 56 11.60 -10.56 -12.83
N ASP A 57 11.66 -10.98 -14.09
CA ASP A 57 11.24 -12.34 -14.54
C ASP A 57 12.38 -13.35 -14.55
N SER A 58 13.30 -13.44 -13.73
CA SER A 58 14.22 -14.59 -13.73
C SER A 58 15.61 -14.39 -13.11
N SER A 59 15.75 -14.65 -11.87
CA SER A 59 17.05 -14.96 -11.30
C SER A 59 16.92 -15.70 -9.96
N ALA A 60 18.01 -16.27 -9.47
CA ALA A 60 18.08 -16.90 -8.14
C ALA A 60 17.68 -15.93 -7.02
N PHE A 61 17.88 -14.62 -7.21
CA PHE A 61 17.42 -13.56 -6.34
C PHE A 61 15.90 -13.50 -6.26
N MET A 62 15.22 -13.63 -7.39
CA MET A 62 13.76 -13.61 -7.46
C MET A 62 13.11 -14.72 -6.63
N GLY A 63 13.73 -15.88 -6.50
CA GLY A 63 13.23 -16.96 -5.64
C GLY A 63 13.04 -16.52 -4.17
N ARG A 64 13.85 -15.56 -3.70
CA ARG A 64 13.76 -15.04 -2.32
C ARG A 64 12.68 -13.96 -2.14
N PHE A 65 12.41 -13.17 -3.16
CA PHE A 65 11.53 -11.99 -3.09
C PHE A 65 10.18 -12.19 -3.77
N VAL A 66 10.08 -13.13 -4.72
CA VAL A 66 8.82 -13.45 -5.41
C VAL A 66 7.72 -13.80 -4.44
N GLY A 67 8.00 -14.60 -3.42
CA GLY A 67 7.00 -14.96 -2.41
C GLY A 67 6.44 -13.74 -1.70
N LEU A 68 7.31 -12.81 -1.28
CA LEU A 68 6.87 -11.59 -0.60
C LEU A 68 6.17 -10.63 -1.56
N ALA A 69 6.74 -10.37 -2.72
CA ALA A 69 6.12 -9.50 -3.71
C ALA A 69 4.75 -10.03 -4.17
N THR A 70 4.61 -11.35 -4.28
CA THR A 70 3.32 -12.01 -4.57
C THR A 70 2.34 -11.85 -3.41
N ALA A 71 2.79 -12.00 -2.17
CA ALA A 71 1.96 -11.79 -0.98
C ALA A 71 1.50 -10.32 -0.87
N GLU A 72 2.41 -9.37 -1.08
CA GLU A 72 2.07 -7.94 -1.08
C GLU A 72 1.11 -7.58 -2.22
N ARG A 73 1.32 -8.11 -3.42
CA ARG A 73 0.38 -7.93 -4.53
C ARG A 73 -1.00 -8.51 -4.19
N ALA A 74 -1.06 -9.70 -3.60
CA ALA A 74 -2.32 -10.30 -3.18
C ALA A 74 -2.99 -9.47 -2.07
N ARG A 75 -2.20 -8.89 -1.15
CA ARG A 75 -2.71 -7.94 -0.14
C ARG A 75 -3.31 -6.70 -0.79
N ALA A 76 -2.60 -6.10 -1.75
CA ALA A 76 -3.07 -4.93 -2.49
C ALA A 76 -4.39 -5.20 -3.23
N LEU A 77 -4.50 -6.34 -3.92
CA LEU A 77 -5.74 -6.73 -4.60
C LEU A 77 -6.89 -6.90 -3.63
N ARG A 78 -6.70 -7.59 -2.50
CA ARG A 78 -7.74 -7.69 -1.46
C ARG A 78 -8.15 -6.34 -0.89
N ALA A 79 -7.21 -5.40 -0.76
CA ALA A 79 -7.53 -4.05 -0.30
C ALA A 79 -8.38 -3.28 -1.33
N VAL A 80 -8.13 -3.47 -2.64
CA VAL A 80 -8.97 -2.89 -3.70
C VAL A 80 -10.36 -3.52 -3.70
N ASP A 81 -10.47 -4.84 -3.60
CA ASP A 81 -11.77 -5.53 -3.51
C ASP A 81 -12.56 -5.03 -2.30
N ARG A 82 -11.88 -4.85 -1.16
CA ARG A 82 -12.51 -4.32 0.05
C ARG A 82 -12.93 -2.86 -0.11
N LEU A 83 -12.11 -2.05 -0.78
CA LEU A 83 -12.43 -0.66 -1.10
C LEU A 83 -13.68 -0.56 -1.98
N ASP A 84 -13.77 -1.40 -3.01
CA ASP A 84 -14.94 -1.48 -3.89
C ASP A 84 -16.20 -1.83 -3.11
N GLU A 85 -16.13 -2.84 -2.24
CA GLU A 85 -17.24 -3.23 -1.36
C GLU A 85 -17.68 -2.09 -0.44
N ILE A 86 -16.73 -1.36 0.18
CA ILE A 86 -17.03 -0.21 1.03
C ILE A 86 -17.73 0.90 0.23
N CYS A 87 -17.19 1.24 -0.93
CA CYS A 87 -17.79 2.26 -1.80
C CYS A 87 -19.22 1.88 -2.18
N ARG A 88 -19.43 0.64 -2.61
CA ARG A 88 -20.75 0.12 -2.98
C ARG A 88 -21.75 0.21 -1.82
N VAL A 89 -21.37 -0.24 -0.61
CA VAL A 89 -22.25 -0.19 0.57
C VAL A 89 -22.58 1.25 0.97
N LEU A 90 -21.60 2.15 0.91
CA LEU A 90 -21.84 3.57 1.20
C LEU A 90 -22.80 4.20 0.17
N GLU A 91 -22.61 3.93 -1.11
CA GLU A 91 -23.48 4.44 -2.17
C GLU A 91 -24.90 3.87 -2.12
N GLU A 92 -25.08 2.59 -1.82
CA GLU A 92 -26.38 1.96 -1.58
C GLU A 92 -27.14 2.60 -0.42
N ASN A 93 -26.43 3.18 0.54
CA ASN A 93 -26.97 3.96 1.64
C ASN A 93 -27.01 5.48 1.37
N GLU A 94 -26.98 5.89 0.11
CA GLU A 94 -27.01 7.30 -0.31
C GLU A 94 -25.85 8.14 0.27
N CYS A 95 -24.71 7.51 0.55
CA CYS A 95 -23.48 8.19 0.93
C CYS A 95 -22.56 8.27 -0.28
N ARG A 96 -22.54 9.41 -0.97
CA ARG A 96 -21.57 9.63 -2.05
C ARG A 96 -20.16 9.59 -1.48
N VAL A 97 -19.29 8.82 -2.13
CA VAL A 97 -17.91 8.62 -1.69
C VAL A 97 -16.95 8.83 -2.85
N CYS A 98 -15.77 9.35 -2.55
CA CYS A 98 -14.66 9.47 -3.48
C CYS A 98 -13.41 8.89 -2.81
N VAL A 99 -12.71 8.02 -3.51
CA VAL A 99 -11.41 7.49 -3.08
C VAL A 99 -10.35 8.55 -3.33
N ILE A 100 -9.58 8.89 -2.30
CA ILE A 100 -8.49 9.84 -2.39
C ILE A 100 -7.19 9.17 -1.90
N LYS A 101 -6.09 9.39 -2.64
CA LYS A 101 -4.71 8.93 -2.30
C LYS A 101 -4.49 7.43 -2.21
N SER A 102 -5.49 6.60 -1.85
CA SER A 102 -5.30 5.17 -1.62
C SER A 102 -4.69 4.42 -2.82
N LEU A 103 -4.89 4.93 -4.03
CA LEU A 103 -4.38 4.34 -5.27
C LEU A 103 -3.15 5.05 -5.86
N ASP A 104 -2.64 6.11 -5.22
CA ASP A 104 -1.52 6.91 -5.73
C ASP A 104 -0.23 6.10 -5.89
N HIS A 105 -0.08 5.06 -5.08
CA HIS A 105 1.09 4.18 -5.08
C HIS A 105 0.86 2.83 -5.77
N TRP A 106 -0.23 2.69 -6.54
CA TRP A 106 -0.48 1.45 -7.26
C TRP A 106 0.72 1.02 -8.12
N PRO A 107 1.16 -0.26 -8.15
CA PRO A 107 0.53 -1.47 -7.58
C PRO A 107 0.87 -1.75 -6.09
N ASP A 108 1.61 -0.89 -5.44
CA ASP A 108 1.82 -0.94 -4.00
C ASP A 108 0.64 -0.25 -3.30
N PHE A 109 0.25 -0.78 -2.14
CA PHE A 109 -0.89 -0.27 -1.40
C PHE A 109 -0.46 0.08 0.03
N GLY A 110 -0.86 1.25 0.51
CA GLY A 110 -0.64 1.64 1.90
C GLY A 110 -1.44 0.80 2.89
N THR A 111 -1.38 1.16 4.15
CA THR A 111 -2.18 0.54 5.22
C THR A 111 -3.56 1.17 5.36
N ASP A 112 -3.71 2.40 4.86
CA ASP A 112 -4.90 3.22 5.07
C ASP A 112 -5.69 3.39 3.78
N LEU A 113 -7.02 3.39 3.91
CA LEU A 113 -7.95 3.72 2.85
C LEU A 113 -8.51 5.12 3.10
N ASP A 114 -8.11 6.07 2.28
CA ASP A 114 -8.58 7.45 2.36
C ASP A 114 -9.85 7.64 1.52
N LEU A 115 -10.97 7.93 2.20
CA LEU A 115 -12.25 8.19 1.58
C LEU A 115 -12.75 9.58 1.93
N LEU A 116 -13.25 10.30 0.94
CA LEU A 116 -13.94 11.57 1.11
C LEU A 116 -15.43 11.37 0.87
N THR A 117 -16.26 11.88 1.79
CA THR A 117 -17.72 11.85 1.65
C THR A 117 -18.34 13.17 2.10
N CYS A 118 -19.49 13.52 1.51
CA CYS A 118 -20.32 14.67 1.93
C CYS A 118 -21.36 14.27 2.99
N SER A 119 -21.47 12.99 3.34
CA SER A 119 -22.41 12.50 4.36
C SER A 119 -21.93 12.83 5.77
N SER A 120 -22.88 12.85 6.73
CA SER A 120 -22.50 13.13 8.11
C SER A 120 -21.64 12.00 8.69
N GLU A 121 -20.70 12.33 9.54
CA GLU A 121 -19.83 11.37 10.25
C GLU A 121 -20.68 10.29 10.94
N LYS A 122 -21.76 10.67 11.63
CA LYS A 122 -22.65 9.73 12.33
C LYS A 122 -23.24 8.69 11.38
N LYS A 123 -23.66 9.09 10.18
CA LYS A 123 -24.24 8.18 9.19
C LYS A 123 -23.21 7.20 8.67
N VAL A 124 -22.04 7.71 8.28
CA VAL A 124 -20.93 6.89 7.77
C VAL A 124 -20.45 5.91 8.83
N THR A 125 -20.26 6.38 10.06
CA THR A 125 -19.86 5.53 11.19
C THR A 125 -20.85 4.41 11.44
N ALA A 126 -22.15 4.70 11.46
CA ALA A 126 -23.17 3.67 11.66
C ALA A 126 -23.06 2.59 10.56
N ILE A 127 -23.02 3.00 9.29
CA ILE A 127 -22.88 2.07 8.16
C ILE A 127 -21.60 1.23 8.29
N MET A 128 -20.47 1.87 8.57
CA MET A 128 -19.19 1.17 8.67
C MET A 128 -19.16 0.18 9.84
N THR A 129 -19.76 0.55 10.98
CA THR A 129 -19.86 -0.35 12.13
C THR A 129 -20.80 -1.53 11.86
N GLU A 130 -21.98 -1.27 11.30
CA GLU A 130 -22.98 -2.29 11.03
C GLU A 130 -22.58 -3.26 9.93
N SER A 131 -22.02 -2.74 8.82
CA SER A 131 -21.70 -3.57 7.65
C SER A 131 -20.32 -4.22 7.73
N PHE A 132 -19.36 -3.62 8.43
CA PHE A 132 -17.97 -4.04 8.41
C PHE A 132 -17.36 -4.28 9.80
N GLY A 133 -18.11 -4.06 10.88
CA GLY A 133 -17.60 -4.17 12.24
C GLY A 133 -16.49 -3.15 12.56
N ALA A 134 -16.44 -2.03 11.83
CA ALA A 134 -15.42 -1.02 12.02
C ALA A 134 -15.57 -0.34 13.39
N SER A 135 -14.45 -0.06 14.04
CA SER A 135 -14.37 0.76 15.25
C SER A 135 -13.84 2.14 14.92
N ILE A 136 -14.30 3.14 15.68
CA ILE A 136 -13.80 4.52 15.54
C ILE A 136 -12.58 4.67 16.43
N GLU A 137 -11.44 5.02 15.84
CA GLU A 137 -10.30 5.52 16.58
C GLU A 137 -10.34 7.05 16.55
N HIS A 138 -10.55 7.66 17.71
CA HIS A 138 -10.42 9.11 17.84
C HIS A 138 -8.93 9.45 17.89
N SER A 139 -8.38 9.94 16.78
CA SER A 139 -7.05 10.55 16.80
C SER A 139 -7.11 11.87 17.57
N HIS A 140 -6.57 11.90 18.76
CA HIS A 140 -6.37 13.12 19.53
C HIS A 140 -5.18 13.89 18.96
N GLY A 141 -5.42 14.72 17.96
CA GLY A 141 -4.48 15.68 17.47
C GLY A 141 -5.14 17.06 17.29
N PRO A 142 -4.48 18.17 17.69
CA PRO A 142 -5.04 19.49 17.52
C PRO A 142 -4.89 19.92 16.06
N ILE A 143 -5.81 19.55 15.20
CA ILE A 143 -5.94 20.13 13.88
C ILE A 143 -7.39 20.54 13.72
N GLU A 144 -7.65 21.83 13.98
CA GLU A 144 -8.84 22.51 13.52
C GLU A 144 -8.79 22.64 12.00
N TRP A 145 -9.34 21.64 11.29
CA TRP A 145 -9.70 21.75 9.88
C TRP A 145 -11.22 21.74 9.75
N PRO A 146 -11.80 22.46 8.77
CA PRO A 146 -13.23 22.47 8.62
C PRO A 146 -13.76 21.06 8.39
N LYS A 147 -14.69 20.69 9.24
CA LYS A 147 -15.48 19.47 9.37
C LYS A 147 -15.59 18.61 8.10
N SER A 148 -15.07 17.42 8.16
CA SER A 148 -15.43 16.14 7.55
C SER A 148 -14.22 15.35 7.02
N ARG A 149 -13.35 14.92 7.91
CA ARG A 149 -12.39 13.87 7.61
C ARG A 149 -12.57 12.75 8.64
N THR A 150 -13.17 11.66 8.19
CA THR A 150 -13.23 10.43 8.98
C THR A 150 -12.19 9.47 8.41
N SER A 151 -11.13 9.19 9.15
CA SER A 151 -10.23 8.09 8.84
C SER A 151 -10.76 6.83 9.50
N VAL A 152 -10.92 5.76 8.75
CA VAL A 152 -11.37 4.45 9.24
C VAL A 152 -10.20 3.49 9.15
N SER A 153 -9.70 3.01 10.28
CA SER A 153 -8.71 1.94 10.34
C SER A 153 -9.41 0.59 10.32
N LEU A 154 -9.11 -0.23 9.34
CA LEU A 154 -9.58 -1.62 9.27
C LEU A 154 -8.52 -2.49 9.96
N GLY A 155 -8.85 -3.01 11.15
CA GLY A 155 -7.99 -3.95 11.87
C GLY A 155 -7.63 -5.16 11.00
N SER A 156 -6.37 -5.59 11.08
CA SER A 156 -5.90 -6.80 10.41
C SER A 156 -6.69 -8.00 10.93
N PRO A 157 -7.20 -8.90 10.08
CA PRO A 157 -7.74 -10.17 10.54
C PRO A 157 -6.60 -11.02 11.10
N SER A 158 -6.79 -11.51 12.31
CA SER A 158 -5.96 -12.53 12.99
C SER A 158 -5.98 -13.86 12.27
#